data_cc32f1ce6bd8ba183088cb0f1f11c0c2
#
_entry.id   cc32f1ce6bd8ba183088cb0f1f11c0c2
#
_cell.length_a   1.000
_cell.length_b   1.000
_cell.length_c   1.000
_cell.angle_alpha   90.00
_cell.angle_beta   90.00
_cell.angle_gamma   90.00
#
_symmetry.space_group_name_H-M   'P 1'
#
loop_
_entity.id
_entity.type
_entity.pdbx_description
1 polymer ?
#
loop_
_entity_poly.entity_id
_entity_poly.type
_entity_poly.pdbx_seq_one_letter_code
_entity_poly.pdbx_strand_id
1 'polypeptide(L)'
;MEYIFSGLEPQNVLKNFWDLSQVYSRRADNTQGISDYLANFGKKLGLKVIQDPTTNVIIYKPASKGYENAPTVMLAGHMDMICAANPGVVHDFDNEPLKLILDADGDTIHADGTTLGADDGLGLAFILSVLESDTIAHPAIEAVFTTNEETDMKGAWELNYSALTSKIILSLDATRLSLGGAGELEMEMFMNYQSVPSREGDVQSTLAIFGLIGGHSGKNAFAERGNANTLLVRVLSDLQKNKKVPFRIVRFTGGDYTACAFAREAACTISYPEKYKVIVEHAVDEWQKLYSSELAVPDPNVKLTCTPAEKVTETLSDNDTDRFITFMTILPDGLCSLHKHFEHKYESCVNVGVVEMRENAIRVITCIRSALASKKYFQFDKIEKVCHVMGVTYNILHDLPQWEYNNHARVAEVIGSIYADMEPNVAQGTCEQGIFLMHMPGAEAAGVGPVVDSPHSPNEKISIHTLTDDWNRFVRVLEAMINY
;
A
#
# COMPACT_ATOMS: atom_id res chain seq x y z
N MET A 1 -7.09 -10.85 29.87
CA MET A 1 -6.33 -12.11 29.76
C MET A 1 -5.13 -12.08 30.69
N GLU A 2 -4.51 -13.24 31.00
CA GLU A 2 -3.28 -13.29 31.83
C GLU A 2 -2.08 -12.82 30.99
N TYR A 3 -1.18 -12.02 31.61
CA TYR A 3 0.03 -11.52 30.95
C TYR A 3 1.04 -12.66 30.73
N ILE A 4 1.40 -12.91 29.48
CA ILE A 4 2.19 -14.09 29.06
C ILE A 4 3.69 -13.80 28.86
N PHE A 5 4.15 -12.55 28.91
CA PHE A 5 5.54 -12.15 28.62
C PHE A 5 6.38 -11.90 29.87
N SER A 6 5.98 -12.42 31.04
CA SER A 6 6.71 -12.22 32.31
C SER A 6 8.14 -12.76 32.22
N GLY A 7 9.11 -11.90 32.55
CA GLY A 7 10.53 -12.25 32.51
C GLY A 7 11.21 -12.20 31.14
N LEU A 8 10.49 -11.73 30.10
CA LEU A 8 11.07 -11.47 28.79
C LEU A 8 11.46 -10.00 28.60
N GLU A 9 12.51 -9.76 27.82
CA GLU A 9 13.00 -8.41 27.50
C GLU A 9 12.69 -8.07 26.02
N PRO A 10 12.46 -6.81 25.68
CA PRO A 10 12.43 -5.61 26.55
C PRO A 10 11.09 -5.52 27.32
N GLN A 11 11.15 -5.63 28.64
CA GLN A 11 9.97 -5.83 29.50
C GLN A 11 8.90 -4.73 29.33
N ASN A 12 9.31 -3.45 29.33
CA ASN A 12 8.34 -2.35 29.21
C ASN A 12 7.66 -2.33 27.83
N VAL A 13 8.40 -2.61 26.76
CA VAL A 13 7.86 -2.69 25.41
C VAL A 13 6.84 -3.83 25.29
N LEU A 14 7.19 -5.02 25.74
CA LEU A 14 6.29 -6.18 25.73
C LEU A 14 5.06 -5.94 26.61
N LYS A 15 5.21 -5.24 27.73
CA LYS A 15 4.08 -4.88 28.59
C LYS A 15 3.15 -3.88 27.91
N ASN A 16 3.71 -2.83 27.30
CA ASN A 16 2.91 -1.83 26.57
C ASN A 16 2.24 -2.45 25.34
N PHE A 17 2.94 -3.32 24.59
CA PHE A 17 2.34 -4.04 23.47
C PHE A 17 1.18 -4.96 23.92
N TRP A 18 1.38 -5.70 25.02
CA TRP A 18 0.31 -6.50 25.62
C TRP A 18 -0.89 -5.62 26.00
N ASP A 19 -0.67 -4.51 26.70
CA ASP A 19 -1.75 -3.63 27.12
C ASP A 19 -2.52 -3.06 25.90
N LEU A 20 -1.81 -2.66 24.84
CA LEU A 20 -2.40 -2.23 23.58
C LEU A 20 -3.24 -3.33 22.93
N SER A 21 -2.79 -4.59 22.96
CA SER A 21 -3.55 -5.73 22.41
C SER A 21 -4.82 -6.04 23.18
N GLN A 22 -4.94 -5.56 24.44
CA GLN A 22 -6.15 -5.71 25.24
C GLN A 22 -7.15 -4.56 25.01
N VAL A 23 -6.77 -3.50 24.28
CA VAL A 23 -7.65 -2.43 23.84
C VAL A 23 -8.27 -2.86 22.51
N TYR A 24 -9.57 -3.06 22.49
CA TYR A 24 -10.34 -3.26 21.26
C TYR A 24 -10.70 -1.91 20.64
N SER A 25 -11.40 -1.90 19.51
CA SER A 25 -11.67 -0.67 18.73
C SER A 25 -10.38 -0.04 18.17
N ARG A 26 -9.58 -0.86 17.46
CA ARG A 26 -8.39 -0.42 16.71
C ARG A 26 -8.59 -0.49 15.20
N ARG A 27 -9.79 -0.75 14.74
CA ARG A 27 -10.11 -0.73 13.32
C ARG A 27 -10.15 0.71 12.81
N ALA A 28 -9.69 0.99 11.59
CA ALA A 28 -9.56 2.35 11.04
C ALA A 28 -10.82 3.22 11.17
N ASP A 29 -12.01 2.62 11.01
CA ASP A 29 -13.29 3.31 11.17
C ASP A 29 -13.79 3.37 12.63
N ASN A 30 -13.05 2.83 13.60
CA ASN A 30 -13.38 2.80 15.02
C ASN A 30 -12.14 2.83 15.89
N THR A 31 -11.50 3.99 16.04
CA THR A 31 -10.27 4.19 16.83
C THR A 31 -10.48 4.95 18.15
N GLN A 32 -11.72 5.26 18.52
CA GLN A 32 -11.97 6.07 19.74
C GLN A 32 -11.45 5.39 21.00
N GLY A 33 -11.59 4.07 21.13
CA GLY A 33 -11.14 3.33 22.33
C GLY A 33 -9.64 3.40 22.53
N ILE A 34 -8.85 3.16 21.47
CA ILE A 34 -7.38 3.25 21.54
C ILE A 34 -6.91 4.70 21.70
N SER A 35 -7.55 5.67 21.07
CA SER A 35 -7.28 7.08 21.23
C SER A 35 -7.47 7.54 22.70
N ASP A 36 -8.57 7.12 23.32
CA ASP A 36 -8.85 7.40 24.74
C ASP A 36 -7.83 6.74 25.67
N TYR A 37 -7.41 5.50 25.35
CA TYR A 37 -6.35 4.79 26.09
C TYR A 37 -5.05 5.59 26.07
N LEU A 38 -4.57 5.98 24.87
CA LEU A 38 -3.33 6.75 24.69
C LEU A 38 -3.38 8.11 25.36
N ALA A 39 -4.50 8.84 25.20
CA ALA A 39 -4.69 10.13 25.86
C ALA A 39 -4.67 9.99 27.39
N ASN A 40 -5.32 8.96 27.94
CA ASN A 40 -5.30 8.68 29.38
C ASN A 40 -3.93 8.22 29.88
N PHE A 41 -3.16 7.49 29.07
CA PHE A 41 -1.78 7.11 29.39
C PHE A 41 -0.92 8.37 29.62
N GLY A 42 -0.91 9.31 28.69
CA GLY A 42 -0.17 10.55 28.84
C GLY A 42 -0.62 11.40 30.06
N LYS A 43 -1.95 11.50 30.28
CA LYS A 43 -2.51 12.20 31.45
C LYS A 43 -2.09 11.58 32.77
N LYS A 44 -2.04 10.24 32.88
CA LYS A 44 -1.57 9.54 34.09
C LYS A 44 -0.10 9.82 34.40
N LEU A 45 0.72 10.06 33.39
CA LEU A 45 2.12 10.46 33.54
C LEU A 45 2.27 11.96 33.85
N GLY A 46 1.18 12.73 33.93
CA GLY A 46 1.22 14.18 34.13
C GLY A 46 1.71 14.96 32.93
N LEU A 47 1.74 14.37 31.76
CA LEU A 47 2.19 15.00 30.50
C LEU A 47 1.07 15.83 29.88
N LYS A 48 1.45 16.84 29.06
CA LYS A 48 0.50 17.59 28.25
C LYS A 48 -0.01 16.68 27.12
N VAL A 49 -1.33 16.63 26.93
CA VAL A 49 -2.00 15.81 25.92
C VAL A 49 -2.95 16.65 25.09
N ILE A 50 -2.97 16.45 23.80
CA ILE A 50 -4.02 16.92 22.87
C ILE A 50 -4.63 15.68 22.23
N GLN A 51 -5.95 15.59 22.23
CA GLN A 51 -6.73 14.61 21.48
C GLN A 51 -7.64 15.43 20.57
N ASP A 52 -7.53 15.24 19.27
CA ASP A 52 -8.27 16.02 18.28
C ASP A 52 -9.61 15.36 17.89
N PRO A 53 -10.48 16.05 17.13
CA PRO A 53 -11.75 15.48 16.70
C PRO A 53 -11.64 14.28 15.76
N THR A 54 -10.49 14.10 15.08
CA THR A 54 -10.20 12.96 14.20
C THR A 54 -9.70 11.75 14.98
N THR A 55 -9.63 11.85 16.31
CA THR A 55 -9.09 10.88 17.27
C THR A 55 -7.56 10.77 17.31
N ASN A 56 -6.81 11.60 16.58
CA ASN A 56 -5.35 11.65 16.75
C ASN A 56 -4.99 12.10 18.19
N VAL A 57 -3.85 11.62 18.69
CA VAL A 57 -3.35 11.99 20.02
C VAL A 57 -1.94 12.53 19.90
N ILE A 58 -1.66 13.67 20.56
CA ILE A 58 -0.32 14.24 20.70
C ILE A 58 0.03 14.29 22.19
N ILE A 59 1.14 13.67 22.59
CA ILE A 59 1.65 13.70 23.96
C ILE A 59 3.03 14.37 23.96
N TYR A 60 3.21 15.35 24.84
CA TYR A 60 4.45 16.13 24.94
C TYR A 60 5.26 15.68 26.15
N LYS A 61 6.49 15.24 25.91
CA LYS A 61 7.43 14.92 26.99
C LYS A 61 8.60 15.92 26.97
N PRO A 62 8.90 16.60 28.09
CA PRO A 62 10.08 17.48 28.20
C PRO A 62 11.37 16.70 27.97
N ALA A 63 12.41 17.38 27.49
CA ALA A 63 13.73 16.77 27.32
C ALA A 63 14.28 16.23 28.64
N SER A 64 15.00 15.12 28.57
CA SER A 64 15.75 14.59 29.71
C SER A 64 16.94 15.53 30.03
N LYS A 65 17.48 15.42 31.25
CA LYS A 65 18.60 16.23 31.73
C LYS A 65 19.80 16.14 30.77
N GLY A 66 20.25 17.30 30.29
CA GLY A 66 21.37 17.43 29.36
C GLY A 66 20.96 17.50 27.88
N TYR A 67 19.67 17.31 27.57
CA TYR A 67 19.11 17.37 26.21
C TYR A 67 18.21 18.61 25.97
N GLU A 68 18.18 19.54 26.92
CA GLU A 68 17.30 20.71 26.89
C GLU A 68 17.53 21.63 25.67
N ASN A 69 18.73 21.59 25.08
CA ASN A 69 19.11 22.35 23.90
C ASN A 69 19.06 21.52 22.60
N ALA A 70 18.80 20.21 22.69
CA ALA A 70 18.62 19.38 21.49
C ALA A 70 17.29 19.73 20.81
N PRO A 71 17.18 19.60 19.48
CA PRO A 71 15.94 19.89 18.77
C PRO A 71 14.83 18.93 19.18
N THR A 72 13.59 19.45 19.27
CA THR A 72 12.41 18.61 19.52
C THR A 72 12.24 17.56 18.43
N VAL A 73 11.92 16.34 18.81
CA VAL A 73 11.71 15.19 17.92
C VAL A 73 10.25 14.78 17.95
N MET A 74 9.67 14.59 16.79
CA MET A 74 8.37 13.91 16.64
C MET A 74 8.61 12.41 16.55
N LEU A 75 7.97 11.65 17.44
CA LEU A 75 7.85 10.19 17.34
C LEU A 75 6.45 9.88 16.79
N ALA A 76 6.37 9.25 15.63
CA ALA A 76 5.11 9.01 14.95
C ALA A 76 4.81 7.52 14.78
N GLY A 77 3.56 7.14 15.00
CA GLY A 77 3.02 5.81 14.72
C GLY A 77 1.51 5.85 14.65
N HIS A 78 0.91 4.88 13.96
CA HIS A 78 -0.55 4.82 13.82
C HIS A 78 -1.20 3.85 14.82
N MET A 79 -2.43 4.19 15.22
CA MET A 79 -3.13 3.43 16.27
C MET A 79 -4.12 2.39 15.74
N ASP A 80 -4.55 2.53 14.49
CA ASP A 80 -5.40 1.55 13.83
C ASP A 80 -4.61 0.31 13.39
N MET A 81 -5.30 -0.70 12.92
CA MET A 81 -4.73 -1.94 12.42
C MET A 81 -5.65 -2.59 11.39
N ILE A 82 -5.11 -3.40 10.51
CA ILE A 82 -5.90 -4.31 9.67
C ILE A 82 -6.51 -5.42 10.53
N CYS A 83 -7.82 -5.55 10.47
CA CYS A 83 -8.60 -6.56 11.19
C CYS A 83 -8.94 -7.74 10.26
N ALA A 84 -8.12 -8.79 10.28
CA ALA A 84 -8.30 -9.99 9.48
C ALA A 84 -8.25 -11.25 10.35
N ALA A 85 -9.01 -12.28 9.96
CA ALA A 85 -9.02 -13.56 10.64
C ALA A 85 -8.94 -14.74 9.63
N ASN A 86 -8.39 -15.86 10.06
CA ASN A 86 -8.34 -17.09 9.27
C ASN A 86 -9.76 -17.60 8.95
N PRO A 87 -9.95 -18.28 7.80
CA PRO A 87 -11.22 -18.90 7.49
C PRO A 87 -11.73 -19.82 8.63
N GLY A 88 -12.94 -19.55 9.11
CA GLY A 88 -13.56 -20.30 10.20
C GLY A 88 -13.25 -19.76 11.61
N VAL A 89 -12.37 -18.80 11.77
CA VAL A 89 -12.16 -18.06 13.03
C VAL A 89 -13.18 -16.93 13.11
N VAL A 90 -13.90 -16.83 14.22
CA VAL A 90 -14.81 -15.73 14.53
C VAL A 90 -14.20 -14.92 15.66
N HIS A 91 -13.96 -13.64 15.41
CA HIS A 91 -13.42 -12.69 16.38
C HIS A 91 -14.10 -11.33 16.19
N ASP A 92 -14.57 -10.72 17.26
CA ASP A 92 -15.18 -9.40 17.25
C ASP A 92 -14.11 -8.35 17.62
N PHE A 93 -13.46 -7.79 16.60
CA PHE A 93 -12.40 -6.78 16.79
C PHE A 93 -12.89 -5.47 17.45
N ASP A 94 -14.20 -5.24 17.50
CA ASP A 94 -14.75 -4.05 18.15
C ASP A 94 -15.03 -4.25 19.64
N ASN A 95 -15.16 -5.51 20.10
CA ASN A 95 -15.59 -5.80 21.49
C ASN A 95 -14.72 -6.84 22.20
N GLU A 96 -13.77 -7.47 21.53
CA GLU A 96 -12.92 -8.52 22.08
C GLU A 96 -11.43 -8.18 21.94
N PRO A 97 -10.61 -8.37 23.01
CA PRO A 97 -9.17 -8.17 22.93
C PRO A 97 -8.50 -9.28 22.13
N LEU A 98 -7.38 -8.97 21.49
CA LEU A 98 -6.57 -9.96 20.78
C LEU A 98 -6.00 -10.99 21.75
N LYS A 99 -6.02 -12.26 21.34
CA LYS A 99 -5.41 -13.35 22.09
C LYS A 99 -4.00 -13.62 21.59
N LEU A 100 -3.01 -13.09 22.29
CA LEU A 100 -1.61 -13.28 21.95
C LEU A 100 -1.10 -14.66 22.39
N ILE A 101 -0.23 -15.24 21.60
CA ILE A 101 0.43 -16.53 21.82
C ILE A 101 1.94 -16.31 21.71
N LEU A 102 2.67 -16.85 22.68
CA LEU A 102 4.12 -17.05 22.62
C LEU A 102 4.35 -18.50 22.22
N ASP A 103 5.04 -18.72 21.12
CA ASP A 103 5.35 -20.05 20.64
C ASP A 103 6.30 -20.82 21.58
N ALA A 104 6.36 -22.14 21.41
CA ALA A 104 7.20 -23.03 22.21
C ALA A 104 8.71 -22.77 22.04
N ASP A 105 9.11 -22.01 20.99
CA ASP A 105 10.49 -21.55 20.80
C ASP A 105 10.90 -20.46 21.80
N GLY A 106 9.93 -19.82 22.49
CA GLY A 106 10.15 -18.74 23.44
C GLY A 106 10.54 -17.40 22.79
N ASP A 107 10.43 -17.27 21.46
CA ASP A 107 10.83 -16.09 20.69
C ASP A 107 9.70 -15.52 19.81
N THR A 108 8.88 -16.38 19.20
CA THR A 108 7.85 -15.97 18.25
C THR A 108 6.54 -15.60 18.95
N ILE A 109 6.02 -14.41 18.68
CA ILE A 109 4.69 -13.96 19.15
C ILE A 109 3.78 -13.80 17.94
N HIS A 110 2.56 -14.32 18.03
CA HIS A 110 1.48 -14.15 17.07
C HIS A 110 0.12 -14.06 17.75
N ALA A 111 -0.97 -13.81 17.02
CA ALA A 111 -2.34 -13.87 17.55
C ALA A 111 -3.01 -15.20 17.19
N ASP A 112 -4.02 -15.63 17.99
CA ASP A 112 -4.76 -16.88 17.79
C ASP A 112 -5.73 -16.78 16.60
N GLY A 113 -5.18 -16.97 15.41
CA GLY A 113 -5.94 -17.01 14.17
C GLY A 113 -6.43 -15.66 13.63
N THR A 114 -5.95 -14.56 14.18
CA THR A 114 -6.21 -13.18 13.72
C THR A 114 -4.91 -12.46 13.37
N THR A 115 -5.01 -11.28 12.76
CA THR A 115 -3.91 -10.29 12.73
C THR A 115 -3.46 -9.99 14.15
N LEU A 116 -2.17 -9.74 14.31
CA LEU A 116 -1.52 -9.44 15.59
C LEU A 116 -1.64 -7.96 16.00
N GLY A 117 -1.72 -7.05 15.01
CA GLY A 117 -1.71 -5.62 15.19
C GLY A 117 -0.37 -5.09 15.73
N ALA A 118 0.72 -5.78 15.38
CA ALA A 118 2.09 -5.33 15.64
C ALA A 118 2.48 -4.17 14.72
N ASP A 119 1.91 -4.10 13.57
CA ASP A 119 1.83 -2.97 12.66
C ASP A 119 0.63 -2.08 13.07
N ASP A 120 0.76 -0.85 13.62
CA ASP A 120 2.01 -0.31 14.22
C ASP A 120 2.00 -0.36 15.76
N GLY A 121 1.32 -1.37 16.34
CA GLY A 121 1.22 -1.54 17.80
C GLY A 121 2.58 -1.68 18.52
N LEU A 122 3.62 -2.19 17.83
CA LEU A 122 4.97 -2.23 18.39
C LEU A 122 5.63 -0.85 18.37
N GLY A 123 5.46 -0.07 17.32
CA GLY A 123 5.93 1.31 17.28
C GLY A 123 5.27 2.13 18.38
N LEU A 124 3.96 1.97 18.60
CA LEU A 124 3.28 2.58 19.72
C LEU A 124 3.87 2.13 21.06
N ALA A 125 4.16 0.84 21.23
CA ALA A 125 4.76 0.32 22.46
C ALA A 125 6.15 0.90 22.73
N PHE A 126 6.95 1.15 21.68
CA PHE A 126 8.23 1.86 21.79
C PHE A 126 8.01 3.29 22.30
N ILE A 127 7.09 4.03 21.68
CA ILE A 127 6.77 5.41 22.07
C ILE A 127 6.31 5.45 23.53
N LEU A 128 5.36 4.58 23.94
CA LEU A 128 4.85 4.53 25.31
C LEU A 128 5.97 4.22 26.31
N SER A 129 6.87 3.30 25.98
CA SER A 129 8.01 2.93 26.85
C SER A 129 8.99 4.08 27.03
N VAL A 130 9.19 4.92 26.02
CA VAL A 130 9.97 6.15 26.17
C VAL A 130 9.22 7.18 27.02
N LEU A 131 7.89 7.35 26.78
CA LEU A 131 7.08 8.32 27.54
C LEU A 131 7.06 8.02 29.06
N GLU A 132 7.03 6.77 29.48
CA GLU A 132 7.02 6.39 30.89
C GLU A 132 8.43 6.31 31.52
N SER A 133 9.51 6.25 30.72
CA SER A 133 10.86 6.09 31.23
C SER A 133 11.42 7.37 31.84
N ASP A 134 12.05 7.24 33.01
CA ASP A 134 12.83 8.30 33.65
C ASP A 134 14.36 8.15 33.43
N THR A 135 14.77 7.11 32.70
CA THR A 135 16.20 6.75 32.54
C THR A 135 16.72 6.88 31.12
N ILE A 136 15.85 6.79 30.10
CA ILE A 136 16.24 6.96 28.72
C ILE A 136 16.55 8.44 28.46
N ALA A 137 17.73 8.71 27.91
CA ALA A 137 18.12 10.06 27.52
C ALA A 137 17.49 10.42 26.16
N HIS A 138 16.84 11.58 26.09
CA HIS A 138 16.09 11.99 24.89
C HIS A 138 15.89 13.52 24.82
N PRO A 139 15.80 14.14 23.63
CA PRO A 139 15.35 15.52 23.47
C PRO A 139 13.87 15.70 23.89
N ALA A 140 13.35 16.93 23.80
CA ALA A 140 11.91 17.10 23.92
C ALA A 140 11.18 16.27 22.84
N ILE A 141 10.10 15.59 23.23
CA ILE A 141 9.36 14.67 22.37
C ILE A 141 7.94 15.20 22.15
N GLU A 142 7.51 15.15 20.90
CA GLU A 142 6.13 15.23 20.44
C GLU A 142 5.73 13.85 19.93
N ALA A 143 5.12 13.03 20.81
CA ALA A 143 4.62 11.70 20.45
C ALA A 143 3.27 11.86 19.74
N VAL A 144 3.22 11.50 18.47
CA VAL A 144 2.05 11.65 17.59
C VAL A 144 1.52 10.26 17.24
N PHE A 145 0.25 10.05 17.55
CA PHE A 145 -0.48 8.83 17.26
C PHE A 145 -1.61 9.16 16.30
N THR A 146 -1.53 8.64 15.09
CA THR A 146 -2.49 8.90 14.01
C THR A 146 -3.53 7.80 13.90
N THR A 147 -4.60 8.09 13.19
CA THR A 147 -5.69 7.16 12.87
C THR A 147 -5.85 6.99 11.36
N ASN A 148 -6.49 5.92 10.92
CA ASN A 148 -6.81 5.63 9.51
C ASN A 148 -5.58 5.51 8.59
N GLU A 149 -4.42 5.14 9.11
CA GLU A 149 -3.24 4.91 8.24
C GLU A 149 -3.53 3.80 7.23
N GLU A 150 -4.12 2.71 7.69
CA GLU A 150 -4.42 1.49 6.96
C GLU A 150 -5.53 1.64 5.89
N THR A 151 -6.07 2.84 5.73
CA THR A 151 -7.15 3.12 4.76
C THR A 151 -6.84 4.32 3.87
N ASP A 152 -7.02 5.53 4.39
CA ASP A 152 -6.91 6.79 3.62
C ASP A 152 -5.95 7.81 4.24
N MET A 153 -5.24 7.42 5.30
CA MET A 153 -4.31 8.29 6.07
C MET A 153 -4.97 9.57 6.58
N LYS A 154 -6.29 9.54 6.83
CA LYS A 154 -7.05 10.70 7.26
C LYS A 154 -6.47 11.33 8.52
N GLY A 155 -5.95 10.53 9.46
CA GLY A 155 -5.30 11.01 10.65
C GLY A 155 -4.15 11.98 10.34
N ALA A 156 -3.26 11.58 9.45
CA ALA A 156 -2.14 12.44 9.02
C ALA A 156 -2.64 13.70 8.30
N TRP A 157 -3.63 13.59 7.40
CA TRP A 157 -4.18 14.74 6.70
C TRP A 157 -4.84 15.78 7.62
N GLU A 158 -5.55 15.35 8.66
CA GLU A 158 -6.31 16.20 9.57
C GLU A 158 -5.56 16.52 10.88
N LEU A 159 -4.31 16.09 11.02
CA LEU A 159 -3.47 16.33 12.19
C LEU A 159 -3.32 17.83 12.45
N ASN A 160 -3.41 18.24 13.71
CA ASN A 160 -3.19 19.63 14.10
C ASN A 160 -1.69 20.00 14.06
N TYR A 161 -1.15 20.24 12.87
CA TYR A 161 0.26 20.62 12.66
C TYR A 161 0.67 21.91 13.36
N SER A 162 -0.28 22.83 13.65
CA SER A 162 0.04 24.05 14.40
C SER A 162 0.42 23.82 15.87
N ALA A 163 0.13 22.62 16.37
CA ALA A 163 0.51 22.19 17.71
C ALA A 163 1.94 21.61 17.78
N LEU A 164 2.58 21.36 16.63
CA LEU A 164 3.91 20.75 16.51
C LEU A 164 4.99 21.80 16.27
N THR A 165 6.16 21.56 16.85
CA THR A 165 7.35 22.42 16.72
C THR A 165 8.55 21.67 16.17
N SER A 166 8.52 20.35 16.21
CA SER A 166 9.59 19.46 15.75
C SER A 166 9.91 19.66 14.27
N LYS A 167 11.17 19.43 13.93
CA LYS A 167 11.70 19.38 12.56
C LYS A 167 12.38 18.06 12.25
N ILE A 168 12.35 17.14 13.19
CA ILE A 168 12.87 15.78 13.05
C ILE A 168 11.70 14.83 13.30
N ILE A 169 11.41 13.99 12.34
CA ILE A 169 10.34 12.98 12.39
C ILE A 169 11.01 11.61 12.44
N LEU A 170 10.84 10.89 13.53
CA LEU A 170 11.22 9.49 13.67
C LEU A 170 9.94 8.65 13.61
N SER A 171 9.72 7.98 12.50
CA SER A 171 8.58 7.09 12.33
C SER A 171 8.87 5.72 12.90
N LEU A 172 7.95 5.22 13.71
CA LEU A 172 8.00 3.88 14.29
C LEU A 172 7.28 2.85 13.42
N ASP A 173 6.39 3.30 12.55
CA ASP A 173 5.75 2.49 11.51
C ASP A 173 6.73 2.11 10.37
N ALA A 174 7.59 3.03 9.97
CA ALA A 174 8.60 2.74 8.96
C ALA A 174 9.79 1.98 9.56
N THR A 175 10.03 0.77 9.07
CA THR A 175 11.08 -0.12 9.56
C THR A 175 12.49 0.46 9.39
N ARG A 176 13.42 -0.12 10.14
CA ARG A 176 14.87 0.19 10.26
C ARG A 176 15.46 0.96 9.08
N LEU A 177 16.01 2.14 9.35
CA LEU A 177 16.73 3.00 8.42
C LEU A 177 16.00 3.23 7.08
N SER A 178 14.67 3.39 7.15
CA SER A 178 13.91 3.83 5.99
C SER A 178 14.09 5.34 5.80
N LEU A 179 14.49 5.76 4.61
CA LEU A 179 14.80 7.15 4.26
C LEU A 179 14.02 7.66 3.05
N GLY A 180 12.92 7.02 2.73
CA GLY A 180 12.05 7.43 1.63
C GLY A 180 10.88 6.48 1.44
N GLY A 181 9.87 6.94 0.70
CA GLY A 181 8.68 6.18 0.35
C GLY A 181 8.02 6.70 -0.92
N ALA A 182 7.35 5.81 -1.66
CA ALA A 182 6.64 6.20 -2.86
C ALA A 182 5.32 6.91 -2.52
N GLY A 183 5.03 7.99 -3.23
CA GLY A 183 3.69 8.55 -3.30
C GLY A 183 2.82 7.79 -4.28
N GLU A 184 1.52 8.03 -4.22
CA GLU A 184 0.51 7.38 -5.04
C GLU A 184 -0.47 8.40 -5.61
N LEU A 185 -0.88 8.18 -6.86
CA LEU A 185 -2.00 8.87 -7.47
C LEU A 185 -2.90 7.82 -8.12
N GLU A 186 -4.12 7.69 -7.63
CA GLU A 186 -5.12 6.83 -8.23
C GLU A 186 -6.14 7.66 -8.99
N MET A 187 -6.42 7.26 -10.22
CA MET A 187 -7.39 7.93 -11.06
C MET A 187 -8.32 6.95 -11.75
N GLU A 188 -9.57 7.36 -11.88
CA GLU A 188 -10.57 6.65 -12.69
C GLU A 188 -10.87 7.40 -13.97
N MET A 189 -11.00 6.66 -15.05
CA MET A 189 -11.24 7.18 -16.40
C MET A 189 -12.51 6.57 -16.96
N PHE A 190 -13.28 7.35 -17.74
CA PHE A 190 -14.55 6.92 -18.32
C PHE A 190 -14.54 7.14 -19.83
N MET A 191 -14.52 6.06 -20.58
CA MET A 191 -14.73 6.07 -22.02
C MET A 191 -16.21 5.83 -22.33
N ASN A 192 -16.94 6.89 -22.63
CA ASN A 192 -18.34 6.78 -23.00
C ASN A 192 -18.52 6.05 -24.35
N TYR A 193 -19.56 5.23 -24.46
CA TYR A 193 -19.95 4.51 -25.65
C TYR A 193 -21.47 4.44 -25.77
N GLN A 194 -21.95 4.06 -26.97
CA GLN A 194 -23.35 3.71 -27.21
C GLN A 194 -23.42 2.26 -27.68
N SER A 195 -24.27 1.46 -27.04
CA SER A 195 -24.55 0.11 -27.52
C SER A 195 -25.21 0.13 -28.89
N VAL A 196 -24.80 -0.82 -29.71
CA VAL A 196 -25.43 -1.06 -31.03
C VAL A 196 -25.88 -2.53 -31.14
N PRO A 197 -26.88 -2.84 -31.92
CA PRO A 197 -27.29 -4.24 -32.13
C PRO A 197 -26.13 -5.10 -32.66
N SER A 198 -26.04 -6.32 -32.15
CA SER A 198 -25.13 -7.35 -32.68
C SER A 198 -25.43 -7.58 -34.18
N ARG A 199 -24.39 -7.88 -34.95
CA ARG A 199 -24.58 -8.21 -36.38
C ARG A 199 -25.30 -9.56 -36.51
N GLU A 200 -26.17 -9.64 -37.51
CA GLU A 200 -26.84 -10.91 -37.85
C GLU A 200 -25.79 -11.94 -38.31
N GLY A 201 -25.92 -13.17 -37.85
CA GLY A 201 -24.99 -14.26 -38.16
C GLY A 201 -23.66 -14.27 -37.39
N ASP A 202 -23.42 -13.30 -36.49
CA ASP A 202 -22.26 -13.33 -35.61
C ASP A 202 -22.45 -14.40 -34.53
N VAL A 203 -21.31 -15.05 -34.16
CA VAL A 203 -21.15 -15.86 -32.99
C VAL A 203 -20.41 -15.06 -31.91
N GLN A 204 -20.55 -15.50 -30.66
CA GLN A 204 -19.88 -14.84 -29.53
C GLN A 204 -18.99 -15.82 -28.76
N SER A 205 -17.81 -15.36 -28.36
CA SER A 205 -16.88 -16.12 -27.53
C SER A 205 -16.29 -15.22 -26.45
N THR A 206 -16.05 -15.82 -25.30
CA THR A 206 -15.33 -15.17 -24.19
C THR A 206 -13.88 -15.63 -24.18
N LEU A 207 -12.98 -14.68 -24.31
CA LEU A 207 -11.55 -14.83 -24.08
C LEU A 207 -11.29 -14.48 -22.61
N ALA A 208 -10.58 -15.35 -21.89
CA ALA A 208 -10.27 -15.09 -20.48
C ALA A 208 -8.81 -15.40 -20.17
N ILE A 209 -8.17 -14.50 -19.40
CA ILE A 209 -6.83 -14.69 -18.81
C ILE A 209 -7.03 -14.86 -17.32
N PHE A 210 -6.35 -15.86 -16.73
CA PHE A 210 -6.36 -16.16 -15.30
C PHE A 210 -5.12 -16.96 -14.88
N GLY A 211 -5.00 -17.27 -13.59
CA GLY A 211 -3.86 -18.01 -13.04
C GLY A 211 -2.62 -17.17 -12.80
N LEU A 212 -2.73 -15.83 -12.89
CA LEU A 212 -1.66 -14.91 -12.52
C LEU A 212 -1.53 -14.82 -10.99
N ILE A 213 -0.30 -14.63 -10.51
CA ILE A 213 0.01 -14.51 -9.09
C ILE A 213 -0.56 -13.20 -8.52
N GLY A 214 -0.52 -12.12 -9.29
CA GLY A 214 -0.94 -10.80 -8.85
C GLY A 214 0.02 -10.20 -7.80
N GLY A 215 -0.51 -9.42 -6.89
CA GLY A 215 0.24 -8.77 -5.80
C GLY A 215 0.15 -7.26 -5.86
N HIS A 216 0.76 -6.61 -4.87
CA HIS A 216 0.74 -5.16 -4.70
C HIS A 216 1.49 -4.45 -5.84
N SER A 217 0.85 -3.49 -6.52
CA SER A 217 1.39 -2.80 -7.70
C SER A 217 2.72 -2.06 -7.46
N GLY A 218 3.00 -1.68 -6.20
CA GLY A 218 4.28 -1.12 -5.77
C GLY A 218 5.26 -2.20 -5.32
N LYS A 219 5.02 -2.88 -4.20
CA LYS A 219 5.97 -3.85 -3.61
C LYS A 219 6.44 -4.94 -4.59
N ASN A 220 5.57 -5.34 -5.53
CA ASN A 220 5.86 -6.36 -6.52
C ASN A 220 6.12 -5.82 -7.94
N ALA A 221 6.21 -4.50 -8.14
CA ALA A 221 6.41 -3.90 -9.46
C ALA A 221 7.66 -4.43 -10.17
N PHE A 222 8.75 -4.66 -9.42
CA PHE A 222 10.01 -5.16 -9.95
C PHE A 222 9.95 -6.66 -10.34
N ALA A 223 8.97 -7.40 -9.87
CA ALA A 223 8.80 -8.81 -10.22
C ALA A 223 8.29 -9.01 -11.66
N GLU A 224 7.91 -7.94 -12.36
CA GLU A 224 7.40 -7.93 -13.75
C GLU A 224 6.25 -8.94 -13.97
N ARG A 225 5.37 -9.08 -12.96
CA ARG A 225 4.20 -9.95 -13.05
C ARG A 225 3.24 -9.48 -14.13
N GLY A 226 2.56 -10.42 -14.74
CA GLY A 226 1.57 -10.14 -15.76
C GLY A 226 0.37 -9.35 -15.18
N ASN A 227 -0.15 -8.40 -15.98
CA ASN A 227 -1.40 -7.72 -15.75
C ASN A 227 -2.44 -8.25 -16.73
N ALA A 228 -3.49 -8.94 -16.23
CA ALA A 228 -4.47 -9.60 -17.08
C ALA A 228 -5.19 -8.65 -18.05
N ASN A 229 -5.42 -7.39 -17.63
CA ASN A 229 -6.06 -6.38 -18.48
C ASN A 229 -5.23 -6.09 -19.72
N THR A 230 -3.95 -5.80 -19.53
CA THR A 230 -3.05 -5.44 -20.64
C THR A 230 -2.69 -6.67 -21.49
N LEU A 231 -2.52 -7.84 -20.88
CA LEU A 231 -2.31 -9.09 -21.60
C LEU A 231 -3.50 -9.42 -22.51
N LEU A 232 -4.74 -9.29 -22.03
CA LEU A 232 -5.91 -9.56 -22.85
C LEU A 232 -6.07 -8.56 -24.01
N VAL A 233 -5.75 -7.28 -23.76
CA VAL A 233 -5.75 -6.26 -24.82
C VAL A 233 -4.73 -6.55 -25.91
N ARG A 234 -3.55 -7.12 -25.59
CA ARG A 234 -2.55 -7.55 -26.59
C ARG A 234 -3.14 -8.60 -27.54
N VAL A 235 -3.91 -9.57 -27.02
CA VAL A 235 -4.61 -10.58 -27.84
C VAL A 235 -5.65 -9.94 -28.73
N LEU A 236 -6.49 -9.04 -28.19
CA LEU A 236 -7.52 -8.33 -28.95
C LEU A 236 -6.90 -7.48 -30.07
N SER A 237 -5.82 -6.78 -29.79
CA SER A 237 -5.08 -5.98 -30.77
C SER A 237 -4.52 -6.85 -31.92
N ASP A 238 -4.00 -8.04 -31.60
CA ASP A 238 -3.51 -9.00 -32.62
C ASP A 238 -4.64 -9.54 -33.48
N LEU A 239 -5.76 -9.95 -32.88
CA LEU A 239 -6.95 -10.39 -33.60
C LEU A 239 -7.41 -9.33 -34.59
N GLN A 240 -7.44 -8.06 -34.19
CA GLN A 240 -7.87 -6.95 -35.06
C GLN A 240 -6.83 -6.64 -36.14
N LYS A 241 -5.58 -6.40 -35.73
CA LYS A 241 -4.53 -5.84 -36.58
C LYS A 241 -3.91 -6.88 -37.51
N ASN A 242 -3.53 -8.03 -36.98
CA ASN A 242 -2.77 -9.04 -37.71
C ASN A 242 -3.65 -10.14 -38.31
N LYS A 243 -4.62 -10.63 -37.51
CA LYS A 243 -5.53 -11.70 -37.95
C LYS A 243 -6.71 -11.16 -38.78
N LYS A 244 -6.94 -9.84 -38.79
CA LYS A 244 -8.02 -9.15 -39.55
C LYS A 244 -9.41 -9.68 -39.21
N VAL A 245 -9.64 -10.07 -37.96
CA VAL A 245 -10.97 -10.49 -37.48
C VAL A 245 -11.82 -9.25 -37.24
N PRO A 246 -12.98 -9.08 -37.91
CA PRO A 246 -13.86 -7.94 -37.71
C PRO A 246 -14.81 -8.19 -36.52
N PHE A 247 -14.29 -8.14 -35.31
CA PHE A 247 -15.07 -8.35 -34.09
C PHE A 247 -15.54 -7.04 -33.45
N ARG A 248 -16.55 -7.13 -32.60
CA ARG A 248 -17.02 -6.10 -31.68
C ARG A 248 -16.95 -6.61 -30.25
N ILE A 249 -16.58 -5.76 -29.29
CA ILE A 249 -16.61 -6.09 -27.86
C ILE A 249 -18.06 -6.09 -27.37
N VAL A 250 -18.47 -7.15 -26.69
CA VAL A 250 -19.73 -7.30 -25.97
C VAL A 250 -19.57 -6.89 -24.54
N ARG A 251 -18.50 -7.38 -23.91
CA ARG A 251 -18.18 -7.09 -22.49
C ARG A 251 -16.68 -7.20 -22.26
N PHE A 252 -16.16 -6.34 -21.41
CA PHE A 252 -14.81 -6.46 -20.85
C PHE A 252 -14.88 -6.27 -19.33
N THR A 253 -14.18 -7.10 -18.58
CA THR A 253 -14.04 -6.98 -17.12
C THR A 253 -12.69 -7.53 -16.72
N GLY A 254 -11.98 -6.84 -15.82
CA GLY A 254 -10.72 -7.34 -15.29
C GLY A 254 -10.22 -6.53 -14.11
N GLY A 255 -9.46 -7.20 -13.28
CA GLY A 255 -9.10 -6.72 -11.96
C GLY A 255 -10.25 -6.81 -10.96
N ASP A 256 -9.94 -6.56 -9.69
CA ASP A 256 -10.91 -6.60 -8.60
C ASP A 256 -11.55 -5.21 -8.38
N TYR A 257 -11.33 -4.60 -7.23
CA TYR A 257 -11.93 -3.31 -6.82
C TYR A 257 -10.89 -2.19 -6.66
N THR A 258 -9.60 -2.48 -6.73
CA THR A 258 -8.50 -1.51 -6.51
C THR A 258 -7.44 -1.58 -7.60
N ALA A 259 -6.88 -0.44 -7.98
CA ALA A 259 -5.73 -0.38 -8.87
C ALA A 259 -4.39 -0.51 -8.13
N CYS A 260 -4.41 -0.63 -6.79
CA CYS A 260 -3.21 -0.89 -5.98
C CYS A 260 -2.69 -2.33 -6.10
N ALA A 261 -3.46 -3.22 -6.74
CA ALA A 261 -3.07 -4.61 -7.03
C ALA A 261 -3.04 -4.88 -8.54
N PHE A 262 -2.14 -5.78 -8.96
CA PHE A 262 -2.13 -6.29 -10.35
C PHE A 262 -3.40 -7.08 -10.63
N ALA A 263 -4.02 -6.82 -11.78
CA ALA A 263 -5.15 -7.60 -12.25
C ALA A 263 -4.74 -9.07 -12.50
N ARG A 264 -5.30 -9.98 -11.69
CA ARG A 264 -5.00 -11.42 -11.77
C ARG A 264 -5.80 -12.13 -12.85
N GLU A 265 -6.95 -11.58 -13.20
CA GLU A 265 -7.91 -12.14 -14.12
C GLU A 265 -8.53 -11.03 -14.96
N ALA A 266 -8.82 -11.34 -16.23
CA ALA A 266 -9.59 -10.49 -17.11
C ALA A 266 -10.36 -11.36 -18.12
N ALA A 267 -11.54 -10.90 -18.51
CA ALA A 267 -12.35 -11.56 -19.53
C ALA A 267 -12.93 -10.55 -20.52
N CYS A 268 -12.93 -10.92 -21.79
CA CYS A 268 -13.55 -10.16 -22.86
C CYS A 268 -14.44 -11.06 -23.73
N THR A 269 -15.72 -10.73 -23.81
CA THR A 269 -16.62 -11.36 -24.76
C THR A 269 -16.64 -10.56 -26.05
N ILE A 270 -16.38 -11.22 -27.17
CA ILE A 270 -16.37 -10.63 -28.51
C ILE A 270 -17.44 -11.26 -29.41
N SER A 271 -18.03 -10.45 -30.29
CA SER A 271 -18.98 -10.85 -31.32
C SER A 271 -18.33 -10.74 -32.70
N TYR A 272 -18.33 -11.79 -33.50
CA TYR A 272 -17.64 -11.84 -34.79
C TYR A 272 -18.30 -12.83 -35.74
N PRO A 273 -18.14 -12.68 -37.07
CA PRO A 273 -18.71 -13.61 -38.05
C PRO A 273 -18.17 -15.04 -37.88
N GLU A 274 -19.06 -16.02 -37.90
CA GLU A 274 -18.75 -17.44 -37.59
C GLU A 274 -17.58 -18.00 -38.38
N LYS A 275 -17.38 -17.59 -39.62
CA LYS A 275 -16.25 -17.98 -40.49
C LYS A 275 -14.87 -17.72 -39.88
N TYR A 276 -14.76 -16.82 -38.89
CA TYR A 276 -13.49 -16.49 -38.22
C TYR A 276 -13.26 -17.31 -36.94
N LYS A 277 -14.20 -18.19 -36.56
CA LYS A 277 -14.11 -18.96 -35.31
C LYS A 277 -12.79 -19.72 -35.16
N VAL A 278 -12.40 -20.47 -36.20
CA VAL A 278 -11.14 -21.23 -36.20
C VAL A 278 -9.91 -20.30 -36.06
N ILE A 279 -9.97 -19.11 -36.68
CA ILE A 279 -8.88 -18.11 -36.60
C ILE A 279 -8.76 -17.58 -35.18
N VAL A 280 -9.90 -17.29 -34.50
CA VAL A 280 -9.90 -16.80 -33.11
C VAL A 280 -9.37 -17.88 -32.17
N GLU A 281 -9.86 -19.12 -32.27
CA GLU A 281 -9.40 -20.24 -31.45
C GLU A 281 -7.90 -20.50 -31.62
N HIS A 282 -7.41 -20.52 -32.86
CA HIS A 282 -5.99 -20.70 -33.16
C HIS A 282 -5.12 -19.54 -32.62
N ALA A 283 -5.57 -18.31 -32.75
CA ALA A 283 -4.85 -17.16 -32.19
C ALA A 283 -4.74 -17.25 -30.65
N VAL A 284 -5.80 -17.70 -29.97
CA VAL A 284 -5.76 -17.92 -28.51
C VAL A 284 -4.73 -19.00 -28.15
N ASP A 285 -4.67 -20.10 -28.89
CA ASP A 285 -3.67 -21.17 -28.67
C ASP A 285 -2.22 -20.66 -28.92
N GLU A 286 -2.01 -19.82 -29.94
CA GLU A 286 -0.72 -19.20 -30.20
C GLU A 286 -0.31 -18.28 -29.04
N TRP A 287 -1.21 -17.43 -28.57
CA TRP A 287 -0.97 -16.53 -27.45
C TRP A 287 -0.79 -17.26 -26.12
N GLN A 288 -1.50 -18.37 -25.88
CA GLN A 288 -1.28 -19.20 -24.71
C GLN A 288 0.15 -19.73 -24.66
N LYS A 289 0.67 -20.23 -25.78
CA LYS A 289 2.06 -20.71 -25.88
C LYS A 289 3.06 -19.57 -25.65
N LEU A 290 2.79 -18.40 -26.23
CA LEU A 290 3.62 -17.20 -26.05
C LEU A 290 3.67 -16.77 -24.59
N TYR A 291 2.52 -16.65 -23.93
CA TYR A 291 2.44 -16.26 -22.51
C TYR A 291 3.05 -17.30 -21.58
N SER A 292 2.88 -18.59 -21.86
CA SER A 292 3.56 -19.65 -21.10
C SER A 292 5.10 -19.56 -21.16
N SER A 293 5.64 -18.99 -22.23
CA SER A 293 7.09 -18.74 -22.37
C SER A 293 7.51 -17.39 -21.79
N GLU A 294 6.78 -16.32 -22.11
CA GLU A 294 7.06 -14.95 -21.67
C GLU A 294 7.00 -14.80 -20.16
N LEU A 295 6.01 -15.44 -19.55
CA LEU A 295 5.71 -15.36 -18.11
C LEU A 295 6.14 -16.62 -17.34
N ALA A 296 7.03 -17.44 -17.89
CA ALA A 296 7.45 -18.72 -17.29
C ALA A 296 7.98 -18.58 -15.85
N VAL A 297 8.57 -17.43 -15.51
CA VAL A 297 9.14 -17.16 -14.18
C VAL A 297 8.15 -16.35 -13.32
N PRO A 298 7.65 -15.16 -13.76
CA PRO A 298 6.81 -14.34 -12.90
C PRO A 298 5.39 -14.91 -12.69
N ASP A 299 4.83 -15.63 -13.68
CA ASP A 299 3.45 -16.15 -13.64
C ASP A 299 3.34 -17.52 -14.34
N PRO A 300 3.97 -18.57 -13.81
CA PRO A 300 4.09 -19.88 -14.47
C PRO A 300 2.75 -20.59 -14.72
N ASN A 301 1.69 -20.18 -14.05
CA ASN A 301 0.36 -20.78 -14.14
C ASN A 301 -0.60 -20.00 -15.05
N VAL A 302 -0.10 -19.02 -15.84
CA VAL A 302 -0.94 -18.21 -16.72
C VAL A 302 -1.74 -19.08 -17.70
N LYS A 303 -3.01 -18.80 -17.81
CA LYS A 303 -3.96 -19.46 -18.72
C LYS A 303 -4.72 -18.43 -19.53
N LEU A 304 -4.79 -18.68 -20.86
CA LEU A 304 -5.64 -17.96 -21.79
C LEU A 304 -6.59 -18.97 -22.44
N THR A 305 -7.88 -18.70 -22.41
CA THR A 305 -8.91 -19.58 -22.94
C THR A 305 -9.86 -18.86 -23.87
N CYS A 306 -10.49 -19.60 -24.78
CA CYS A 306 -11.61 -19.14 -25.61
C CYS A 306 -12.78 -20.11 -25.47
N THR A 307 -13.89 -19.61 -24.96
CA THR A 307 -15.11 -20.44 -24.76
C THR A 307 -16.31 -19.81 -25.47
N PRO A 308 -17.23 -20.61 -26.01
CA PRO A 308 -18.48 -20.07 -26.53
C PRO A 308 -19.23 -19.27 -25.46
N ALA A 309 -19.80 -18.13 -25.84
CA ALA A 309 -20.60 -17.30 -24.95
C ALA A 309 -22.09 -17.34 -25.35
N GLU A 310 -22.96 -17.09 -24.37
CA GLU A 310 -24.39 -16.86 -24.64
C GLU A 310 -24.56 -15.60 -25.50
N LYS A 311 -25.47 -15.66 -26.47
CA LYS A 311 -25.66 -14.58 -27.41
C LYS A 311 -26.34 -13.38 -26.75
N VAL A 312 -25.63 -12.26 -26.69
CA VAL A 312 -26.14 -10.96 -26.26
C VAL A 312 -26.48 -10.13 -27.50
N THR A 313 -27.56 -9.38 -27.41
CA THR A 313 -28.12 -8.63 -28.56
C THR A 313 -27.44 -7.29 -28.83
N GLU A 314 -26.61 -6.81 -27.90
CA GLU A 314 -25.93 -5.52 -27.97
C GLU A 314 -24.41 -5.67 -27.87
N THR A 315 -23.70 -4.80 -28.57
CA THR A 315 -22.23 -4.75 -28.61
C THR A 315 -21.76 -3.29 -28.61
N LEU A 316 -20.49 -3.06 -28.36
CA LEU A 316 -19.84 -1.81 -28.77
C LEU A 316 -19.95 -1.65 -30.29
N SER A 317 -19.94 -0.41 -30.78
CA SER A 317 -19.76 -0.14 -32.23
C SER A 317 -18.34 -0.56 -32.67
N ASP A 318 -18.12 -0.66 -34.01
CA ASP A 318 -16.77 -0.89 -34.55
C ASP A 318 -15.79 0.20 -34.07
N ASN A 319 -16.23 1.45 -34.10
CA ASN A 319 -15.44 2.60 -33.70
C ASN A 319 -15.13 2.56 -32.20
N ASP A 320 -16.10 2.22 -31.33
CA ASP A 320 -15.86 2.16 -29.88
C ASP A 320 -15.00 0.96 -29.49
N THR A 321 -15.12 -0.17 -30.22
CA THR A 321 -14.22 -1.31 -30.09
C THR A 321 -12.77 -0.91 -30.39
N ASP A 322 -12.55 -0.21 -31.51
CA ASP A 322 -11.22 0.27 -31.91
C ASP A 322 -10.67 1.32 -30.93
N ARG A 323 -11.52 2.27 -30.51
CA ARG A 323 -11.16 3.26 -29.49
C ARG A 323 -10.73 2.62 -28.19
N PHE A 324 -11.48 1.64 -27.69
CA PHE A 324 -11.13 0.95 -26.43
C PHE A 324 -9.80 0.20 -26.54
N ILE A 325 -9.60 -0.58 -27.59
CA ILE A 325 -8.34 -1.30 -27.80
C ILE A 325 -7.17 -0.32 -27.91
N THR A 326 -7.35 0.77 -28.67
CA THR A 326 -6.32 1.82 -28.81
C THR A 326 -6.03 2.48 -27.48
N PHE A 327 -7.06 2.91 -26.74
CA PHE A 327 -6.92 3.54 -25.43
C PHE A 327 -6.12 2.66 -24.46
N MET A 328 -6.54 1.40 -24.29
CA MET A 328 -5.87 0.46 -23.41
C MET A 328 -4.43 0.12 -23.86
N THR A 329 -4.16 0.15 -25.18
CA THR A 329 -2.81 -0.16 -25.72
C THR A 329 -1.80 0.97 -25.45
N ILE A 330 -2.27 2.24 -25.42
CA ILE A 330 -1.39 3.40 -25.25
C ILE A 330 -1.29 3.87 -23.78
N LEU A 331 -2.16 3.39 -22.90
CA LEU A 331 -2.01 3.66 -21.47
C LEU A 331 -0.68 3.09 -20.97
N PRO A 332 0.09 3.85 -20.17
CA PRO A 332 1.28 3.31 -19.52
C PRO A 332 0.89 2.23 -18.52
N ASP A 333 1.67 1.16 -18.47
CA ASP A 333 1.52 0.05 -17.51
C ASP A 333 2.89 -0.55 -17.21
N GLY A 334 3.12 -0.99 -15.95
CA GLY A 334 4.38 -1.56 -15.51
C GLY A 334 5.42 -0.55 -15.02
N LEU A 335 6.69 -0.96 -15.03
CA LEU A 335 7.82 -0.14 -14.62
C LEU A 335 8.07 1.02 -15.59
N CYS A 336 8.13 2.24 -15.05
CA CYS A 336 8.43 3.44 -15.83
C CYS A 336 9.89 3.91 -15.65
N SER A 337 10.44 3.79 -14.43
CA SER A 337 11.84 4.06 -14.16
C SER A 337 12.33 3.36 -12.90
N LEU A 338 13.62 3.00 -12.89
CA LEU A 338 14.31 2.36 -11.77
C LEU A 338 14.87 3.40 -10.82
N HIS A 339 14.97 3.05 -9.54
CA HIS A 339 15.56 3.91 -8.51
C HIS A 339 17.07 4.06 -8.73
N LYS A 340 17.59 5.30 -8.56
CA LYS A 340 18.99 5.59 -8.86
C LYS A 340 19.99 5.07 -7.82
N HIS A 341 19.54 4.92 -6.58
CA HIS A 341 20.39 4.60 -5.44
C HIS A 341 20.15 3.19 -4.89
N PHE A 342 19.07 2.54 -5.27
CA PHE A 342 18.68 1.23 -4.75
C PHE A 342 18.42 0.25 -5.88
N GLU A 343 19.14 -0.87 -5.85
CA GLU A 343 18.88 -1.96 -6.77
C GLU A 343 17.54 -2.62 -6.47
N HIS A 344 16.89 -3.17 -7.47
CA HIS A 344 15.60 -3.83 -7.37
C HIS A 344 14.46 -2.99 -6.77
N LYS A 345 14.58 -1.65 -6.88
CA LYS A 345 13.55 -0.70 -6.52
C LYS A 345 13.14 0.13 -7.73
N TYR A 346 11.85 0.45 -7.83
CA TYR A 346 11.39 1.39 -8.85
C TYR A 346 11.49 2.83 -8.32
N GLU A 347 11.62 3.78 -9.23
CA GLU A 347 11.42 5.19 -8.96
C GLU A 347 10.03 5.66 -9.43
N SER A 348 9.47 5.04 -10.49
CA SER A 348 8.06 5.20 -10.87
C SER A 348 7.52 3.98 -11.59
N CYS A 349 6.26 3.67 -11.37
CA CYS A 349 5.49 2.64 -12.06
C CYS A 349 4.03 3.06 -12.21
N VAL A 350 3.32 2.43 -13.14
CA VAL A 350 1.88 2.58 -13.36
C VAL A 350 1.25 1.20 -13.41
N ASN A 351 0.05 1.05 -12.88
CA ASN A 351 -0.73 -0.17 -12.96
C ASN A 351 -2.15 0.11 -13.48
N VAL A 352 -2.55 -0.55 -14.54
CA VAL A 352 -3.93 -0.55 -15.04
C VAL A 352 -4.70 -1.64 -14.28
N GLY A 353 -5.18 -1.31 -13.07
CA GLY A 353 -5.68 -2.31 -12.12
C GLY A 353 -7.08 -2.81 -12.40
N VAL A 354 -8.00 -1.92 -12.81
CA VAL A 354 -9.42 -2.27 -12.98
C VAL A 354 -9.93 -1.83 -14.33
N VAL A 355 -10.66 -2.70 -14.99
CA VAL A 355 -11.45 -2.39 -16.19
C VAL A 355 -12.85 -2.95 -16.04
N GLU A 356 -13.86 -2.09 -16.10
CA GLU A 356 -15.25 -2.44 -15.85
C GLU A 356 -16.14 -1.80 -16.90
N MET A 357 -16.91 -2.60 -17.64
CA MET A 357 -17.97 -2.07 -18.51
C MET A 357 -19.24 -1.81 -17.69
N ARG A 358 -19.70 -0.58 -17.72
CA ARG A 358 -20.98 -0.09 -17.19
C ARG A 358 -21.95 0.21 -18.34
N GLU A 359 -23.18 0.58 -18.00
CA GLU A 359 -24.27 0.73 -18.99
C GLU A 359 -23.90 1.62 -20.20
N ASN A 360 -23.23 2.75 -19.99
CA ASN A 360 -22.90 3.72 -21.05
C ASN A 360 -21.42 4.16 -21.06
N ALA A 361 -20.56 3.51 -20.27
CA ALA A 361 -19.17 3.84 -20.17
C ALA A 361 -18.30 2.62 -19.82
N ILE A 362 -17.09 2.62 -20.30
CA ILE A 362 -16.03 1.72 -19.78
C ILE A 362 -15.25 2.52 -18.76
N ARG A 363 -15.23 2.03 -17.52
CA ARG A 363 -14.44 2.57 -16.44
C ARG A 363 -13.09 1.87 -16.39
N VAL A 364 -12.02 2.65 -16.31
CA VAL A 364 -10.66 2.14 -16.12
C VAL A 364 -10.06 2.84 -14.93
N ILE A 365 -9.45 2.10 -13.99
CA ILE A 365 -8.74 2.69 -12.85
C ILE A 365 -7.26 2.36 -12.98
N THR A 366 -6.43 3.39 -12.80
CA THR A 366 -4.97 3.28 -12.79
C THR A 366 -4.40 3.80 -11.49
N CYS A 367 -3.33 3.16 -11.01
CA CYS A 367 -2.53 3.59 -9.88
C CYS A 367 -1.13 3.98 -10.38
N ILE A 368 -0.73 5.21 -10.15
CA ILE A 368 0.61 5.75 -10.42
C ILE A 368 1.35 5.78 -9.10
N ARG A 369 2.54 5.15 -9.03
CA ARG A 369 3.40 5.24 -7.86
C ARG A 369 4.75 5.84 -8.25
N SER A 370 5.29 6.70 -7.39
CA SER A 370 6.61 7.27 -7.63
C SER A 370 7.29 7.72 -6.34
N ALA A 371 8.60 7.47 -6.24
CA ALA A 371 9.46 8.02 -5.20
C ALA A 371 9.79 9.52 -5.41
N LEU A 372 9.45 10.09 -6.58
CA LEU A 372 9.67 11.51 -6.92
C LEU A 372 8.38 12.16 -7.40
N ALA A 373 8.02 13.33 -6.85
CA ALA A 373 6.87 14.12 -7.28
C ALA A 373 6.89 14.40 -8.79
N SER A 374 8.03 14.86 -9.29
CA SER A 374 8.19 15.21 -10.70
C SER A 374 7.89 14.05 -11.65
N LYS A 375 8.21 12.80 -11.27
CA LYS A 375 7.92 11.62 -12.07
C LYS A 375 6.48 11.13 -11.89
N LYS A 376 5.90 11.25 -10.68
CA LYS A 376 4.49 10.95 -10.42
C LYS A 376 3.60 11.77 -11.35
N TYR A 377 3.76 13.07 -11.32
CA TYR A 377 2.97 13.99 -12.13
C TYR A 377 3.28 13.88 -13.63
N PHE A 378 4.52 13.52 -14.02
CA PHE A 378 4.80 13.27 -15.43
C PHE A 378 4.07 12.02 -15.97
N GLN A 379 3.89 10.97 -15.18
CA GLN A 379 3.04 9.83 -15.58
C GLN A 379 1.56 10.24 -15.63
N PHE A 380 1.09 11.01 -14.66
CA PHE A 380 -0.25 11.59 -14.69
C PHE A 380 -0.50 12.42 -15.94
N ASP A 381 0.41 13.34 -16.29
CA ASP A 381 0.33 14.18 -17.49
C ASP A 381 0.20 13.33 -18.77
N LYS A 382 0.93 12.21 -18.86
CA LYS A 382 0.80 11.31 -20.01
C LYS A 382 -0.60 10.73 -20.12
N ILE A 383 -1.14 10.20 -19.01
CA ILE A 383 -2.49 9.61 -18.99
C ILE A 383 -3.53 10.70 -19.27
N GLU A 384 -3.40 11.88 -18.69
CA GLU A 384 -4.28 13.02 -18.96
C GLU A 384 -4.29 13.38 -20.47
N LYS A 385 -3.11 13.43 -21.11
CA LYS A 385 -3.04 13.70 -22.56
C LYS A 385 -3.68 12.59 -23.39
N VAL A 386 -3.51 11.33 -23.00
CA VAL A 386 -4.20 10.21 -23.64
C VAL A 386 -5.72 10.38 -23.50
N CYS A 387 -6.22 10.68 -22.30
CA CYS A 387 -7.64 10.92 -22.06
C CYS A 387 -8.17 12.07 -22.94
N HIS A 388 -7.44 13.18 -22.98
CA HIS A 388 -7.82 14.34 -23.80
C HIS A 388 -7.93 13.99 -25.28
N VAL A 389 -6.91 13.32 -25.85
CA VAL A 389 -6.89 12.96 -27.29
C VAL A 389 -7.97 11.94 -27.63
N MET A 390 -8.27 11.01 -26.70
CA MET A 390 -9.23 9.93 -26.91
C MET A 390 -10.68 10.31 -26.55
N GLY A 391 -10.91 11.53 -26.03
CA GLY A 391 -12.23 11.95 -25.54
C GLY A 391 -12.72 11.14 -24.34
N VAL A 392 -11.80 10.81 -23.42
CA VAL A 392 -12.06 10.09 -22.17
C VAL A 392 -12.08 11.11 -21.04
N THR A 393 -13.07 11.05 -20.16
CA THR A 393 -13.11 11.86 -18.94
C THR A 393 -12.45 11.14 -17.78
N TYR A 394 -11.99 11.87 -16.78
CA TYR A 394 -11.35 11.26 -15.60
C TYR A 394 -11.63 12.04 -14.32
N ASN A 395 -11.48 11.37 -13.18
CA ASN A 395 -11.42 11.93 -11.84
C ASN A 395 -10.16 11.42 -11.13
N ILE A 396 -9.56 12.23 -10.29
CA ILE A 396 -8.54 11.79 -9.33
C ILE A 396 -9.29 11.27 -8.12
N LEU A 397 -9.01 10.02 -7.72
CA LEU A 397 -9.60 9.39 -6.54
C LEU A 397 -8.85 9.81 -5.28
N HIS A 398 -7.51 9.77 -5.34
CA HIS A 398 -6.63 10.32 -4.32
C HIS A 398 -5.25 10.64 -4.90
N ASP A 399 -4.52 11.51 -4.21
CA ASP A 399 -3.13 11.87 -4.51
C ASP A 399 -2.35 11.96 -3.20
N LEU A 400 -1.62 10.90 -2.88
CA LEU A 400 -0.80 10.79 -1.69
C LEU A 400 0.64 11.22 -1.99
N PRO A 401 1.22 12.13 -1.20
CA PRO A 401 2.56 12.64 -1.44
C PRO A 401 3.61 11.56 -1.16
N GLN A 402 4.71 11.64 -1.87
CA GLN A 402 5.89 10.81 -1.65
C GLN A 402 6.77 11.38 -0.54
N TRP A 403 7.52 10.50 0.07
CA TRP A 403 8.67 10.85 0.91
C TRP A 403 9.95 10.66 0.07
N GLU A 404 10.45 11.76 -0.52
CA GLU A 404 11.60 11.69 -1.40
C GLU A 404 12.88 11.34 -0.63
N TYR A 405 13.63 10.36 -1.15
CA TYR A 405 14.89 9.95 -0.56
C TYR A 405 15.90 11.09 -0.54
N ASN A 406 16.44 11.38 0.64
CA ASN A 406 17.48 12.39 0.84
C ASN A 406 18.64 11.82 1.68
N ASN A 407 19.70 11.38 1.01
CA ASN A 407 20.90 10.85 1.67
C ASN A 407 21.78 11.94 2.34
N HIS A 408 21.46 13.22 2.15
CA HIS A 408 22.10 14.35 2.81
C HIS A 408 21.27 14.93 3.96
N ALA A 409 20.15 14.27 4.30
CA ALA A 409 19.39 14.61 5.49
C ALA A 409 20.27 14.43 6.72
N ARG A 410 20.30 15.45 7.60
CA ARG A 410 21.11 15.38 8.82
C ARG A 410 20.67 14.26 9.74
N VAL A 411 19.37 13.97 9.79
CA VAL A 411 18.84 12.84 10.55
C VAL A 411 19.44 11.51 10.07
N ALA A 412 19.60 11.33 8.75
CA ALA A 412 20.21 10.13 8.18
C ALA A 412 21.71 10.01 8.56
N GLU A 413 22.45 11.13 8.58
CA GLU A 413 23.85 11.15 9.03
C GLU A 413 23.98 10.77 10.51
N VAL A 414 23.13 11.35 11.38
CA VAL A 414 23.16 11.09 12.83
C VAL A 414 22.85 9.63 13.15
N ILE A 415 21.81 9.06 12.53
CA ILE A 415 21.42 7.69 12.82
C ILE A 415 22.23 6.64 12.03
N GLY A 416 22.86 7.02 10.93
CA GLY A 416 23.60 6.09 10.04
C GLY A 416 24.70 5.30 10.77
N SER A 417 25.37 5.89 11.76
CA SER A 417 26.37 5.17 12.56
C SER A 417 25.76 4.08 13.45
N ILE A 418 24.49 4.20 13.81
CA ILE A 418 23.77 3.23 14.66
C ILE A 418 23.33 2.02 13.82
N TYR A 419 23.06 2.26 12.54
CA TYR A 419 22.66 1.29 11.54
C TYR A 419 23.76 0.96 10.52
N ALA A 420 25.05 1.12 10.93
CA ALA A 420 26.20 0.92 10.04
C ALA A 420 26.32 -0.49 9.43
N ASP A 421 25.64 -1.46 10.01
CA ASP A 421 25.52 -2.85 9.55
C ASP A 421 24.32 -3.08 8.60
N MET A 422 23.59 -2.02 8.25
CA MET A 422 22.39 -2.08 7.41
C MET A 422 22.51 -1.10 6.22
N GLU A 423 21.93 -1.52 5.10
CA GLU A 423 21.73 -0.60 3.97
C GLU A 423 20.46 0.24 4.20
N PRO A 424 20.47 1.54 3.88
CA PRO A 424 19.26 2.35 3.86
C PRO A 424 18.19 1.72 2.97
N ASN A 425 16.93 1.93 3.32
CA ASN A 425 15.79 1.43 2.57
C ASN A 425 14.87 2.56 2.11
N VAL A 426 14.09 2.30 1.06
CA VAL A 426 12.96 3.14 0.64
C VAL A 426 11.72 2.27 0.51
N ALA A 427 10.64 2.71 1.10
CA ALA A 427 9.35 2.02 0.98
C ALA A 427 8.82 2.10 -0.46
N GLN A 428 8.28 1.00 -0.96
CA GLN A 428 7.64 0.94 -2.28
C GLN A 428 6.10 1.00 -2.17
N GLY A 429 5.62 1.53 -1.08
CA GLY A 429 4.25 1.92 -0.78
C GLY A 429 4.20 3.35 -0.28
N THR A 430 2.99 3.84 -0.09
CA THR A 430 2.73 5.12 0.57
C THR A 430 2.99 5.01 2.06
N CYS A 431 3.25 6.15 2.69
CA CYS A 431 3.45 6.25 4.12
C CYS A 431 3.12 7.68 4.59
N GLU A 432 2.72 7.84 5.84
CA GLU A 432 2.33 9.14 6.43
C GLU A 432 3.45 10.19 6.38
N GLN A 433 4.73 9.77 6.32
CA GLN A 433 5.89 10.68 6.28
C GLN A 433 5.82 11.64 5.09
N GLY A 434 5.26 11.21 3.95
CA GLY A 434 5.00 12.08 2.82
C GLY A 434 4.06 13.24 3.18
N ILE A 435 2.99 12.95 3.92
CA ILE A 435 2.00 13.92 4.37
C ILE A 435 2.60 14.84 5.44
N PHE A 436 3.31 14.29 6.42
CA PHE A 436 3.97 15.08 7.46
C PHE A 436 4.96 16.07 6.86
N LEU A 437 5.84 15.63 5.96
CA LEU A 437 6.83 16.49 5.31
C LEU A 437 6.19 17.59 4.44
N MET A 438 5.06 17.30 3.82
CA MET A 438 4.30 18.30 3.06
C MET A 438 3.76 19.41 3.98
N HIS A 439 3.28 19.07 5.19
CA HIS A 439 2.72 20.01 6.16
C HIS A 439 3.78 20.62 7.10
N MET A 440 4.98 20.08 7.16
CA MET A 440 6.08 20.53 8.04
C MET A 440 7.32 20.98 7.23
N PRO A 441 7.26 22.11 6.52
CA PRO A 441 8.35 22.56 5.65
C PRO A 441 9.69 22.64 6.40
N GLY A 442 10.74 22.07 5.81
CA GLY A 442 12.07 22.01 6.38
C GLY A 442 12.26 20.93 7.45
N ALA A 443 11.27 20.06 7.68
CA ALA A 443 11.46 18.87 8.49
C ALA A 443 12.19 17.77 7.69
N GLU A 444 12.84 16.86 8.42
CA GLU A 444 13.47 15.64 7.91
C GLU A 444 12.84 14.43 8.58
N ALA A 445 12.78 13.31 7.89
CA ALA A 445 12.19 12.09 8.40
C ALA A 445 13.12 10.89 8.26
N ALA A 446 13.04 9.96 9.21
CA ALA A 446 13.66 8.65 9.16
C ALA A 446 12.76 7.59 9.79
N GLY A 447 12.71 6.40 9.20
CA GLY A 447 12.09 5.23 9.77
C GLY A 447 13.07 4.51 10.70
N VAL A 448 12.64 4.28 11.93
CA VAL A 448 13.45 3.65 12.99
C VAL A 448 12.65 2.58 13.77
N GLY A 449 11.50 2.19 13.22
CA GLY A 449 10.57 1.27 13.83
C GLY A 449 11.01 -0.19 13.82
N PRO A 450 10.30 -1.03 14.59
CA PRO A 450 10.56 -2.46 14.68
C PRO A 450 10.19 -3.21 13.39
N VAL A 451 10.72 -4.42 13.27
CA VAL A 451 10.38 -5.32 12.15
C VAL A 451 9.19 -6.18 12.54
N VAL A 452 8.18 -6.18 11.67
CA VAL A 452 7.01 -7.05 11.73
C VAL A 452 7.05 -8.00 10.54
N ASP A 453 6.82 -9.30 10.74
CA ASP A 453 6.73 -10.29 9.68
C ASP A 453 5.27 -10.51 9.27
N SER A 454 5.01 -10.51 7.97
CA SER A 454 3.70 -10.77 7.37
C SER A 454 2.56 -9.87 7.89
N PRO A 455 2.75 -8.53 8.01
CA PRO A 455 1.69 -7.63 8.44
C PRO A 455 0.46 -7.75 7.55
N HIS A 456 -0.69 -7.23 8.01
CA HIS A 456 -1.98 -7.23 7.29
C HIS A 456 -2.55 -8.65 7.03
N SER A 457 -2.06 -9.66 7.75
CA SER A 457 -2.54 -11.03 7.59
C SER A 457 -2.61 -11.78 8.93
N PRO A 458 -3.44 -12.84 9.03
CA PRO A 458 -3.45 -13.70 10.22
C PRO A 458 -2.14 -14.48 10.46
N ASN A 459 -1.16 -14.36 9.56
CA ASN A 459 0.20 -14.92 9.73
C ASN A 459 1.17 -13.88 10.33
N GLU A 460 0.69 -12.71 10.70
CA GLU A 460 1.47 -11.64 11.32
C GLU A 460 2.13 -12.14 12.60
N LYS A 461 3.44 -11.90 12.73
CA LYS A 461 4.23 -12.34 13.86
C LYS A 461 5.47 -11.47 14.08
N ILE A 462 6.03 -11.55 15.27
CA ILE A 462 7.26 -10.87 15.68
C ILE A 462 8.21 -11.82 16.36
N SER A 463 9.52 -11.51 16.34
CA SER A 463 10.56 -12.19 17.12
C SER A 463 11.00 -11.28 18.26
N ILE A 464 11.02 -11.79 19.48
CA ILE A 464 11.48 -11.08 20.69
C ILE A 464 12.96 -10.70 20.56
N HIS A 465 13.76 -11.60 19.98
CA HIS A 465 15.19 -11.32 19.75
C HIS A 465 15.37 -10.12 18.81
N THR A 466 14.65 -10.10 17.68
CA THR A 466 14.68 -8.98 16.75
C THR A 466 14.15 -7.69 17.38
N LEU A 467 13.05 -7.79 18.13
CA LEU A 467 12.45 -6.66 18.86
C LEU A 467 13.42 -6.04 19.88
N THR A 468 14.19 -6.89 20.58
CA THR A 468 15.20 -6.43 21.54
C THR A 468 16.32 -5.63 20.86
N ASP A 469 16.79 -6.08 19.71
CA ASP A 469 17.79 -5.37 18.92
C ASP A 469 17.25 -4.03 18.41
N ASP A 470 16.00 -4.01 17.90
CA ASP A 470 15.35 -2.80 17.42
C ASP A 470 15.14 -1.77 18.53
N TRP A 471 14.68 -2.22 19.70
CA TRP A 471 14.53 -1.36 20.85
C TRP A 471 15.86 -0.73 21.28
N ASN A 472 16.92 -1.54 21.39
CA ASN A 472 18.25 -1.04 21.77
C ASN A 472 18.79 -0.02 20.76
N ARG A 473 18.56 -0.23 19.45
CA ARG A 473 18.94 0.73 18.42
C ARG A 473 18.11 2.01 18.52
N PHE A 474 16.81 1.90 18.73
CA PHE A 474 15.93 3.05 18.87
C PHE A 474 16.31 3.93 20.08
N VAL A 475 16.63 3.34 21.23
CA VAL A 475 17.13 4.09 22.39
C VAL A 475 18.42 4.85 22.01
N ARG A 476 19.36 4.20 21.34
CA ARG A 476 20.59 4.85 20.86
C ARG A 476 20.33 5.97 19.84
N VAL A 477 19.28 5.84 19.02
CA VAL A 477 18.85 6.94 18.12
C VAL A 477 18.43 8.15 18.94
N LEU A 478 17.60 7.99 19.98
CA LEU A 478 17.18 9.09 20.83
C LEU A 478 18.38 9.76 21.54
N GLU A 479 19.32 8.96 22.05
CA GLU A 479 20.55 9.46 22.66
C GLU A 479 21.41 10.26 21.66
N ALA A 480 21.49 9.80 20.41
CA ALA A 480 22.28 10.45 19.38
C ALA A 480 21.72 11.81 18.91
N MET A 481 20.44 12.09 19.16
CA MET A 481 19.80 13.37 18.79
C MET A 481 20.43 14.59 19.52
N ILE A 482 21.24 14.41 20.55
CA ILE A 482 22.03 15.51 21.15
C ILE A 482 23.04 16.10 20.15
N ASN A 483 23.43 15.34 19.12
CA ASN A 483 24.42 15.72 18.13
C ASN A 483 23.79 16.35 16.85
N TYR A 484 22.47 16.43 16.82
CA TYR A 484 21.74 17.03 15.67
C TYR A 484 21.84 18.56 15.73
#